data_a05e251a33117cc737dbbd52f18c9f75
#
_entry.id   a05e251a33117cc737dbbd52f18c9f75
#
_cell.length_a   1.000
_cell.length_b   1.000
_cell.length_c   1.000
_cell.angle_alpha   90.00
_cell.angle_beta   90.00
_cell.angle_gamma   90.00
#
_symmetry.space_group_name_H-M   'P 1'
#
loop_
_entity.id
_entity.type
_entity.pdbx_description
1 polymer ?
#
loop_
_entity_poly.entity_id
_entity_poly.type
_entity_poly.pdbx_seq_one_letter_code
_entity_poly.pdbx_strand_id
1 'polypeptide(L)'
;MNITLKYFSWIRVKLKKSHDLIEFSQTISFKELKNNLISKDAIYQEIFEDKSVKFFLNLKEIDDENQTLNNGDILAFLRPVTGG
;
A
#
# COMPACT_ATOMS: atom_id res chain seq x y z
N MET A 1 -10.10 -0.89 13.42
CA MET A 1 -8.68 -1.12 13.11
C MET A 1 -8.21 -0.07 12.12
N ASN A 2 -7.12 0.60 12.43
CA ASN A 2 -6.60 1.68 11.59
C ASN A 2 -5.27 1.29 10.97
N ILE A 3 -5.11 1.55 9.68
CA ILE A 3 -3.87 1.33 8.95
C ILE A 3 -3.50 2.63 8.25
N THR A 4 -2.24 3.03 8.39
CA THR A 4 -1.72 4.20 7.68
C THR A 4 -1.04 3.74 6.40
N LEU A 5 -1.43 4.32 5.28
CA LEU A 5 -0.77 4.10 3.99
C LEU A 5 0.10 5.32 3.71
N LYS A 6 1.37 5.10 3.37
CA LYS A 6 2.27 6.18 3.01
C LYS A 6 2.73 6.02 1.57
N TYR A 7 2.74 7.11 0.84
CA TYR A 7 3.06 7.12 -0.59
C TYR A 7 4.31 7.93 -0.84
N PHE A 8 5.23 7.38 -1.62
CA PHE A 8 6.51 8.02 -1.90
C PHE A 8 6.74 8.13 -3.41
N SER A 9 7.64 9.04 -3.80
CA SER A 9 8.08 9.21 -5.18
C SER A 9 6.91 9.44 -6.13
N TRP A 10 6.90 8.78 -7.30
CA TRP A 10 5.85 9.03 -8.28
C TRP A 10 4.48 8.56 -7.83
N ILE A 11 4.42 7.61 -6.87
CA ILE A 11 3.14 7.16 -6.35
C ILE A 11 2.42 8.31 -5.65
N ARG A 12 3.17 9.11 -4.87
CA ARG A 12 2.63 10.29 -4.22
C ARG A 12 2.12 11.31 -5.25
N VAL A 13 2.87 11.51 -6.32
CA VAL A 13 2.48 12.42 -7.39
C VAL A 13 1.23 11.90 -8.09
N LYS A 14 1.19 10.61 -8.39
CA LYS A 14 0.08 9.98 -9.10
C LYS A 14 -1.21 10.02 -8.29
N LEU A 15 -1.13 9.76 -6.99
CA LEU A 15 -2.29 9.79 -6.10
C LEU A 15 -2.63 11.19 -5.61
N LYS A 16 -1.71 12.14 -5.80
CA LYS A 16 -1.87 13.55 -5.37
C LYS A 16 -2.02 13.70 -3.86
N LYS A 17 -1.41 12.81 -3.11
CA LYS A 17 -1.43 12.84 -1.64
C LYS A 17 -0.26 12.02 -1.11
N SER A 18 0.16 12.33 0.12
CA SER A 18 1.31 11.68 0.74
C SER A 18 0.94 10.48 1.60
N HIS A 19 -0.30 10.40 2.05
CA HIS A 19 -0.74 9.31 2.93
C HIS A 19 -2.25 9.22 2.99
N ASP A 20 -2.73 8.10 3.48
CA ASP A 20 -4.13 7.89 3.84
C ASP A 20 -4.21 7.15 5.17
N LEU A 21 -5.23 7.43 5.93
CA LEU A 21 -5.58 6.65 7.11
C LEU A 21 -6.85 5.87 6.78
N ILE A 22 -6.77 4.55 6.82
CA ILE A 22 -7.89 3.70 6.46
C ILE A 22 -8.35 2.91 7.67
N GLU A 23 -9.67 2.87 7.86
CA GLU A 23 -10.28 2.14 8.96
C GLU A 23 -10.99 0.90 8.46
N PHE A 24 -10.77 -0.22 9.15
CA PHE A 24 -11.47 -1.47 8.89
C PHE A 24 -12.07 -1.97 10.19
N SER A 25 -13.18 -2.71 10.08
CA SER A 25 -13.86 -3.26 11.25
C SER A 25 -13.13 -4.47 11.84
N GLN A 26 -12.24 -5.09 11.08
CA GLN A 26 -11.52 -6.27 11.52
C GLN A 26 -10.17 -6.38 10.81
N THR A 27 -9.34 -7.29 11.29
CA THR A 27 -8.06 -7.62 10.66
C THR A 27 -8.27 -8.12 9.23
N ILE A 28 -7.44 -7.66 8.32
CA ILE A 28 -7.53 -8.03 6.90
C ILE A 28 -6.17 -8.48 6.38
N SER A 29 -6.20 -9.18 5.24
CA SER A 29 -4.98 -9.55 4.54
C SER A 29 -4.54 -8.43 3.58
N PHE A 30 -3.29 -8.51 3.14
CA PHE A 30 -2.78 -7.58 2.13
C PHE A 30 -3.62 -7.65 0.85
N LYS A 31 -4.02 -8.86 0.45
CA LYS A 31 -4.88 -9.04 -0.73
C LYS A 31 -6.22 -8.30 -0.57
N GLU A 32 -6.84 -8.42 0.60
CA GLU A 32 -8.10 -7.74 0.86
C GLU A 32 -7.92 -6.22 0.82
N LEU A 33 -6.82 -5.72 1.36
CA LEU A 33 -6.52 -4.30 1.29
C LEU A 33 -6.38 -3.84 -0.16
N LYS A 34 -5.63 -4.58 -0.98
CA LYS A 34 -5.47 -4.24 -2.40
C LYS A 34 -6.81 -4.16 -3.10
N ASN A 35 -7.65 -5.17 -2.91
CA ASN A 35 -8.97 -5.20 -3.54
C ASN A 35 -9.85 -4.03 -3.09
N ASN A 36 -9.77 -3.69 -1.81
CA ASN A 36 -10.51 -2.56 -1.27
C ASN A 36 -10.09 -1.25 -1.93
N LEU A 37 -8.79 -1.02 -2.04
CA LEU A 37 -8.26 0.20 -2.66
C LEU A 37 -8.63 0.29 -4.15
N ILE A 38 -8.50 -0.80 -4.87
CA ILE A 38 -8.85 -0.84 -6.29
C ILE A 38 -10.33 -0.52 -6.49
N SER A 39 -11.19 -1.02 -5.60
CA SER A 39 -12.62 -0.75 -5.71
C SER A 39 -12.96 0.73 -5.46
N LYS A 40 -12.13 1.44 -4.71
CA LYS A 40 -12.35 2.86 -4.44
C LYS A 40 -11.84 3.76 -5.56
N ASP A 41 -10.73 3.37 -6.19
CA ASP A 41 -10.11 4.18 -7.24
C ASP A 41 -9.28 3.26 -8.13
N ALA A 42 -9.63 3.23 -9.41
CA ALA A 42 -8.97 2.37 -10.38
C ALA A 42 -7.47 2.64 -10.53
N ILE A 43 -7.00 3.81 -10.10
CA ILE A 43 -5.57 4.13 -10.16
C ILE A 43 -4.74 3.17 -9.32
N TYR A 44 -5.32 2.60 -8.26
CA TYR A 44 -4.60 1.63 -7.42
C TYR A 44 -4.28 0.34 -8.19
N GLN A 45 -5.13 -0.05 -9.13
CA GLN A 45 -4.84 -1.23 -9.94
C GLN A 45 -3.54 -1.05 -10.72
N GLU A 46 -3.35 0.13 -11.30
CA GLU A 46 -2.13 0.44 -12.03
C GLU A 46 -0.90 0.38 -11.12
N ILE A 47 -1.03 0.91 -9.90
CA ILE A 47 0.05 0.88 -8.93
C ILE A 47 0.40 -0.56 -8.53
N PHE A 48 -0.60 -1.38 -8.23
CA PHE A 48 -0.37 -2.76 -7.80
C PHE A 48 0.15 -3.66 -8.93
N GLU A 49 -0.14 -3.33 -10.18
CA GLU A 49 0.36 -4.08 -11.32
C GLU A 49 1.77 -3.68 -11.73
N ASP A 50 2.26 -2.55 -11.27
CA ASP A 50 3.60 -2.08 -11.58
C ASP A 50 4.63 -2.87 -10.78
N LYS A 51 5.42 -3.69 -11.48
CA LYS A 51 6.39 -4.58 -10.82
C LYS A 51 7.54 -3.85 -10.15
N SER A 52 7.72 -2.57 -10.45
CA SER A 52 8.78 -1.78 -9.81
C SER A 52 8.34 -1.24 -8.44
N VAL A 53 7.05 -1.28 -8.15
CA VAL A 53 6.52 -0.82 -6.86
C VAL A 53 6.74 -1.88 -5.80
N LYS A 54 7.24 -1.45 -4.64
CA LYS A 54 7.45 -2.31 -3.50
C LYS A 54 6.61 -1.84 -2.31
N PHE A 55 6.28 -2.75 -1.44
CA PHE A 55 5.44 -2.49 -0.27
C PHE A 55 6.20 -2.86 0.99
N PHE A 56 6.23 -1.94 1.95
CA PHE A 56 6.92 -2.15 3.21
C PHE A 56 5.93 -2.01 4.36
N LEU A 57 5.75 -3.10 5.09
CA LEU A 57 4.89 -3.12 6.27
C LEU A 57 5.76 -2.93 7.50
N ASN A 58 5.58 -1.78 8.17
CA ASN A 58 6.38 -1.44 9.35
C ASN A 58 7.88 -1.58 9.07
N LEU A 59 8.33 -1.05 7.92
CA LEU A 59 9.71 -1.02 7.47
C LEU A 59 10.25 -2.35 6.95
N LYS A 60 9.41 -3.37 6.83
CA LYS A 60 9.81 -4.67 6.29
C LYS A 60 9.12 -4.91 4.97
N GLU A 61 9.87 -5.24 3.93
CA GLU A 61 9.28 -5.53 2.63
C GLU A 61 8.37 -6.76 2.69
N ILE A 62 7.19 -6.64 2.06
CA ILE A 62 6.25 -7.75 1.96
C ILE A 62 5.86 -7.96 0.51
N ASP A 63 5.60 -9.22 0.14
CA ASP A 63 5.06 -9.57 -1.18
C ASP A 63 3.99 -10.65 -1.06
N ASP A 64 3.78 -11.18 0.13
CA ASP A 64 2.81 -12.24 0.38
C ASP A 64 1.40 -11.65 0.51
N GLU A 65 0.51 -12.02 -0.41
CA GLU A 65 -0.87 -11.55 -0.39
C GLU A 65 -1.64 -11.99 0.85
N ASN A 66 -1.18 -13.04 1.51
CA ASN A 66 -1.81 -13.52 2.74
C ASN A 66 -1.27 -12.84 4.00
N GLN A 67 -0.34 -11.90 3.83
CA GLN A 67 0.20 -11.15 4.96
C GLN A 67 -0.93 -10.46 5.72
N THR A 68 -1.03 -10.73 7.02
CA THR A 68 -2.04 -10.12 7.88
C THR A 68 -1.64 -8.70 8.23
N LEU A 69 -2.61 -7.79 8.17
CA LEU A 69 -2.44 -6.40 8.58
C LEU A 69 -3.19 -6.17 9.88
N ASN A 70 -2.55 -5.49 10.81
CA ASN A 70 -3.09 -5.28 12.15
C ASN A 70 -3.26 -3.79 12.48
N ASN A 71 -4.02 -3.52 13.52
CA ASN A 71 -4.26 -2.15 13.96
C ASN A 71 -2.93 -1.43 14.24
N GLY A 72 -2.81 -0.23 13.72
CA GLY A 72 -1.61 0.58 13.91
C GLY A 72 -0.51 0.34 12.89
N ASP A 73 -0.68 -0.61 11.99
CA ASP A 73 0.33 -0.88 10.97
C ASP A 73 0.50 0.30 10.02
N ILE A 74 1.72 0.44 9.52
CA ILE A 74 2.06 1.44 8.51
C ILE A 74 2.55 0.70 7.27
N LEU A 75 1.84 0.89 6.16
CA LEU A 75 2.20 0.28 4.89
C LEU A 75 2.70 1.36 3.94
N ALA A 76 3.96 1.27 3.53
CA ALA A 76 4.58 2.22 2.62
C ALA A 76 4.59 1.67 1.20
N PHE A 77 4.24 2.52 0.25
CA PHE A 77 4.26 2.23 -1.18
C PHE A 77 5.41 3.04 -1.77
N LEU A 78 6.38 2.38 -2.34
CA LEU A 78 7.49 3.10 -2.94
C LEU A 78 8.03 2.39 -4.18
N ARG A 79 8.70 3.16 -5.00
CA ARG A 79 9.39 2.65 -6.18
C ARG A 79 10.87 2.87 -5.93
N PRO A 80 11.60 1.82 -5.55
CA PRO A 80 13.02 1.99 -5.26
C PRO A 80 13.75 2.54 -6.46
N VAL A 81 14.64 3.50 -6.20
CA VAL A 81 15.53 3.98 -7.24
C VAL A 81 16.65 2.98 -7.35
N THR A 82 16.68 2.26 -8.46
CA THR A 82 17.82 1.40 -8.74
C THR A 82 18.93 2.31 -9.20
N GLY A 83 19.92 2.51 -8.33
CA GLY A 83 21.11 3.23 -8.72
C GLY A 83 21.80 2.46 -9.81
N GLY A 84 21.57 2.86 -10.99
CA GLY A 84 22.18 2.17 -12.11
C GLY A 84 22.78 3.15 -13.01
#